data_a09170f862e1b488274f44be6853bced
#
_entry.id   a09170f862e1b488274f44be6853bced
#
_cell.length_a   1.000
_cell.length_b   1.000
_cell.length_c   1.000
_cell.angle_alpha   90.00
_cell.angle_beta   90.00
_cell.angle_gamma   90.00
#
_symmetry.space_group_name_H-M   'P 1'
#
loop_
_entity.id
_entity.type
_entity.pdbx_description
1 polymer ?
#
loop_
_entity_poly.entity_id
_entity_poly.type
_entity_poly.pdbx_seq_one_letter_code
_entity_poly.pdbx_strand_id
1 'polypeptide(L)'
;LRDYNGYTFDFEGIAKELFRITKPGGVVVWVVGDATIKGSETGTSFRQALYFKEIGFNLHDTMIWQKTNPMPKVKTKRYFDVFEYMFIFGKGVPKTFNPIMVDCKMGGKIYNSTCKNMGGENGRTKKTFVLNKQRYKNNIWEIAIAQNKTKHPAVFPEQLAQDHILSWSNEGDIVLDPMAGSGTTLKMAI
;
A
#
# COMPACT_ATOMS: atom_id res chain seq x y z
N LEU A 1 13.19 16.29 -8.32
CA LEU A 1 11.94 16.55 -7.63
C LEU A 1 11.24 17.70 -8.32
N ARG A 2 9.95 17.60 -8.63
CA ARG A 2 9.20 18.70 -9.24
C ARG A 2 8.79 19.67 -8.14
N ASP A 3 9.06 20.97 -8.34
CA ASP A 3 8.40 22.02 -7.60
C ASP A 3 6.89 21.95 -7.91
N TYR A 4 6.08 21.75 -6.89
CA TYR A 4 4.64 21.74 -7.01
C TYR A 4 4.12 23.09 -6.57
N ASN A 5 3.59 23.90 -7.50
CA ASN A 5 3.11 25.27 -7.24
C ASN A 5 4.10 26.17 -6.49
N GLY A 6 5.41 26.06 -6.78
CA GLY A 6 6.45 26.86 -6.15
C GLY A 6 6.98 26.32 -4.81
N TYR A 7 6.57 25.12 -4.40
CA TYR A 7 7.11 24.46 -3.21
C TYR A 7 8.12 23.39 -3.62
N THR A 8 9.30 23.45 -3.02
CA THR A 8 10.29 22.37 -3.11
C THR A 8 9.92 21.26 -2.13
N PHE A 9 9.70 20.07 -2.63
CA PHE A 9 9.40 18.92 -1.78
C PHE A 9 10.69 18.31 -1.22
N ASP A 10 10.98 18.58 0.05
CA ASP A 10 12.11 18.01 0.79
C ASP A 10 11.78 16.59 1.28
N PHE A 11 11.87 15.63 0.37
CA PHE A 11 11.61 14.23 0.70
C PHE A 11 12.54 13.68 1.77
N GLU A 12 13.85 13.97 1.68
CA GLU A 12 14.84 13.41 2.60
C GLU A 12 14.67 13.93 4.03
N GLY A 13 14.40 15.22 4.17
CA GLY A 13 14.09 15.82 5.47
C GLY A 13 12.84 15.20 6.10
N ILE A 14 11.76 15.07 5.32
CA ILE A 14 10.52 14.45 5.78
C ILE A 14 10.75 12.98 6.18
N ALA A 15 11.46 12.20 5.37
CA ALA A 15 11.72 10.79 5.67
C ALA A 15 12.54 10.61 6.95
N LYS A 16 13.57 11.45 7.18
CA LYS A 16 14.37 11.44 8.41
C LYS A 16 13.53 11.77 9.64
N GLU A 17 12.67 12.80 9.53
CA GLU A 17 11.76 13.17 10.63
C GLU A 17 10.73 12.07 10.90
N LEU A 18 10.17 11.46 9.88
CA LEU A 18 9.28 10.30 10.03
C LEU A 18 9.99 9.17 10.77
N PHE A 19 11.26 8.87 10.40
CA PHE A 19 12.02 7.86 11.14
C PHE A 19 12.24 8.26 12.59
N ARG A 20 12.60 9.53 12.85
CA ARG A 20 12.85 10.02 14.22
C ARG A 20 11.63 9.87 15.11
N ILE A 21 10.45 10.30 14.64
CA ILE A 21 9.22 10.36 15.45
C ILE A 21 8.44 9.04 15.50
N THR A 22 8.60 8.16 14.53
CA THR A 22 7.92 6.86 14.52
C THR A 22 8.44 6.02 15.70
N LYS A 23 7.53 5.51 16.52
CA LYS A 23 7.84 4.61 17.64
C LYS A 23 8.34 3.27 17.13
N PRO A 24 9.19 2.53 17.88
CA PRO A 24 9.52 1.14 17.56
C PRO A 24 8.26 0.28 17.42
N GLY A 25 8.13 -0.39 16.29
CA GLY A 25 6.92 -1.14 15.89
C GLY A 25 5.83 -0.31 15.24
N GLY A 26 6.02 1.01 15.11
CA GLY A 26 5.13 1.86 14.32
C GLY A 26 5.33 1.68 12.82
N VAL A 27 4.33 2.07 12.05
CA VAL A 27 4.26 1.89 10.59
C VAL A 27 4.16 3.23 9.88
N VAL A 28 4.85 3.36 8.76
CA VAL A 28 4.68 4.45 7.79
C VAL A 28 4.13 3.85 6.51
N VAL A 29 3.01 4.37 6.04
CA VAL A 29 2.44 4.05 4.73
C VAL A 29 2.83 5.17 3.76
N TRP A 30 3.54 4.85 2.70
CA TRP A 30 4.02 5.81 1.72
C TRP A 30 3.42 5.52 0.35
N VAL A 31 2.47 6.37 -0.07
CA VAL A 31 1.81 6.25 -1.38
C VAL A 31 2.52 7.15 -2.38
N VAL A 32 2.97 6.58 -3.48
CA VAL A 32 3.77 7.31 -4.48
C VAL A 32 3.59 6.75 -5.88
N GLY A 33 3.44 7.64 -6.85
CA GLY A 33 3.49 7.33 -8.28
C GLY A 33 4.68 7.99 -8.96
N ASP A 34 5.08 7.43 -10.11
CA ASP A 34 6.13 8.00 -10.94
C ASP A 34 5.58 8.95 -11.99
N ALA A 35 6.31 10.03 -12.25
CA ALA A 35 6.04 10.89 -13.38
C ALA A 35 6.82 10.40 -14.61
N THR A 36 6.27 10.67 -15.81
CA THR A 36 7.00 10.47 -17.08
C THR A 36 7.50 11.81 -17.59
N ILE A 37 8.83 11.93 -17.77
CA ILE A 37 9.49 13.13 -18.27
C ILE A 37 10.31 12.74 -19.50
N LYS A 38 10.08 13.41 -20.64
CA LYS A 38 10.78 13.15 -21.91
C LYS A 38 10.82 11.65 -22.28
N GLY A 39 9.71 10.94 -22.06
CA GLY A 39 9.57 9.52 -22.40
C GLY A 39 10.17 8.52 -21.39
N SER A 40 10.76 8.99 -20.30
CA SER A 40 11.29 8.15 -19.21
C SER A 40 10.51 8.36 -17.92
N GLU A 41 10.25 7.28 -17.20
CA GLU A 41 9.77 7.38 -15.81
C GLU A 41 10.87 7.91 -14.90
N THR A 42 10.46 8.68 -13.89
CA THR A 42 11.40 9.30 -12.95
C THR A 42 12.09 8.29 -12.04
N GLY A 43 11.46 7.15 -11.78
CA GLY A 43 11.92 6.16 -10.80
C GLY A 43 11.91 6.72 -9.37
N THR A 44 11.09 7.74 -9.13
CA THR A 44 10.99 8.41 -7.81
C THR A 44 10.52 7.44 -6.74
N SER A 45 9.53 6.60 -7.06
CA SER A 45 9.00 5.58 -6.16
C SER A 45 10.10 4.64 -5.63
N PHE A 46 10.94 4.13 -6.51
CA PHE A 46 12.04 3.23 -6.15
C PHE A 46 13.10 3.92 -5.31
N ARG A 47 13.51 5.15 -5.69
CA ARG A 47 14.48 5.93 -4.92
C ARG A 47 14.00 6.21 -3.52
N GLN A 48 12.74 6.61 -3.38
CA GLN A 48 12.15 6.88 -2.08
C GLN A 48 12.06 5.62 -1.23
N ALA A 49 11.63 4.49 -1.81
CA ALA A 49 11.58 3.23 -1.10
C ALA A 49 12.96 2.76 -0.60
N LEU A 50 14.00 2.89 -1.42
CA LEU A 50 15.36 2.54 -1.03
C LEU A 50 15.90 3.49 0.04
N TYR A 51 15.64 4.79 -0.07
CA TYR A 51 16.06 5.77 0.93
C TYR A 51 15.44 5.52 2.31
N PHE A 52 14.14 5.19 2.37
CA PHE A 52 13.54 4.78 3.64
C PHE A 52 14.25 3.59 4.29
N LYS A 53 14.73 2.63 3.49
CA LYS A 53 15.54 1.51 4.01
C LYS A 53 16.92 1.96 4.49
N GLU A 54 17.59 2.86 3.76
CA GLU A 54 18.90 3.40 4.13
C GLU A 54 18.87 4.12 5.49
N ILE A 55 17.81 4.87 5.77
CA ILE A 55 17.67 5.58 7.04
C ILE A 55 17.19 4.69 8.20
N GLY A 56 16.91 3.40 7.95
CA GLY A 56 16.69 2.40 9.00
C GLY A 56 15.27 1.80 9.08
N PHE A 57 14.35 2.17 8.21
CA PHE A 57 13.08 1.47 8.11
C PHE A 57 13.22 0.09 7.44
N ASN A 58 12.43 -0.85 7.88
CA ASN A 58 12.22 -2.10 7.16
C ASN A 58 11.11 -1.90 6.12
N LEU A 59 11.37 -2.21 4.86
CA LEU A 59 10.29 -2.34 3.87
C LEU A 59 9.53 -3.62 4.21
N HIS A 60 8.38 -3.46 4.87
CA HIS A 60 7.56 -4.56 5.37
C HIS A 60 6.73 -5.20 4.26
N ASP A 61 6.09 -4.39 3.43
CA ASP A 61 5.30 -4.86 2.28
C ASP A 61 5.35 -3.84 1.14
N THR A 62 5.20 -4.34 -0.08
CA THR A 62 5.01 -3.53 -1.29
C THR A 62 3.61 -3.81 -1.82
N MET A 63 2.73 -2.83 -1.67
CA MET A 63 1.33 -2.92 -2.08
C MET A 63 1.07 -2.04 -3.30
N ILE A 64 -0.02 -2.31 -3.99
CA ILE A 64 -0.45 -1.58 -5.18
C ILE A 64 -1.86 -1.03 -4.96
N TRP A 65 -2.01 0.27 -5.16
CA TRP A 65 -3.31 0.87 -5.36
C TRP A 65 -3.63 0.87 -6.85
N GLN A 66 -4.51 -0.03 -7.28
CA GLN A 66 -5.04 -0.09 -8.64
C GLN A 66 -6.26 0.82 -8.75
N LYS A 67 -6.17 1.82 -9.61
CA LYS A 67 -7.24 2.79 -9.88
C LYS A 67 -8.30 2.15 -10.76
N THR A 68 -9.55 2.04 -10.29
CA THR A 68 -10.62 1.41 -11.07
C THR A 68 -11.20 2.32 -12.15
N ASN A 69 -10.98 3.64 -12.05
CA ASN A 69 -11.43 4.66 -12.99
C ASN A 69 -10.28 5.60 -13.41
N PRO A 70 -9.16 5.06 -13.97
CA PRO A 70 -8.01 5.87 -14.34
C PRO A 70 -8.36 6.83 -15.48
N MET A 71 -7.73 8.01 -15.48
CA MET A 71 -7.87 8.94 -16.59
C MET A 71 -7.14 8.41 -17.83
N PRO A 72 -7.81 8.28 -18.99
CA PRO A 72 -7.16 7.81 -20.20
C PRO A 72 -6.04 8.76 -20.65
N LYS A 73 -4.86 8.22 -20.93
CA LYS A 73 -3.77 8.97 -21.57
C LYS A 73 -3.81 8.70 -23.08
N VAL A 74 -4.35 9.65 -23.84
CA VAL A 74 -4.42 9.55 -25.31
C VAL A 74 -3.09 9.99 -25.93
N LYS A 75 -2.70 9.39 -27.05
CA LYS A 75 -1.51 9.73 -27.87
C LYS A 75 -0.16 9.49 -27.18
N THR A 76 -0.05 8.51 -26.30
CA THR A 76 1.24 8.08 -25.73
C THR A 76 1.62 6.70 -26.31
N LYS A 77 2.93 6.42 -26.44
CA LYS A 77 3.44 5.08 -26.80
C LYS A 77 3.65 4.22 -25.52
N ARG A 78 2.73 4.31 -24.57
CA ARG A 78 2.80 3.64 -23.25
C ARG A 78 1.42 3.13 -22.88
N TYR A 79 1.38 2.07 -22.07
CA TYR A 79 0.14 1.64 -21.43
C TYR A 79 -0.36 2.69 -20.44
N PHE A 80 -1.63 2.63 -20.09
CA PHE A 80 -2.23 3.55 -19.11
C PHE A 80 -1.65 3.29 -17.71
N ASP A 81 -1.26 4.35 -17.02
CA ASP A 81 -0.82 4.28 -15.63
C ASP A 81 -2.06 4.12 -14.74
N VAL A 82 -2.33 2.90 -14.37
CA VAL A 82 -3.54 2.55 -13.61
C VAL A 82 -3.25 2.28 -12.15
N PHE A 83 -2.03 2.47 -11.68
CA PHE A 83 -1.67 2.17 -10.30
C PHE A 83 -0.69 3.18 -9.68
N GLU A 84 -0.62 3.14 -8.34
CA GLU A 84 0.44 3.75 -7.55
C GLU A 84 0.97 2.72 -6.55
N TYR A 85 2.23 2.88 -6.16
CA TYR A 85 2.82 2.06 -5.08
C TYR A 85 2.33 2.54 -3.72
N MET A 86 2.09 1.58 -2.84
CA MET A 86 1.86 1.79 -1.41
C MET A 86 2.92 1.00 -0.65
N PHE A 87 4.00 1.65 -0.27
CA PHE A 87 5.07 1.02 0.50
C PHE A 87 4.73 1.06 1.98
N ILE A 88 4.82 -0.08 2.63
CA ILE A 88 4.61 -0.22 4.06
C ILE A 88 5.97 -0.33 4.74
N PHE A 89 6.32 0.65 5.53
CA PHE A 89 7.58 0.69 6.26
C PHE A 89 7.34 0.51 7.76
N GLY A 90 8.08 -0.41 8.37
CA GLY A 90 8.07 -0.59 9.82
C GLY A 90 9.34 -0.08 10.46
N LYS A 91 9.24 0.63 11.58
CA LYS A 91 10.41 0.86 12.46
C LYS A 91 10.62 -0.38 13.34
N GLY A 92 11.37 -1.33 12.82
CA GLY A 92 11.41 -2.70 13.29
C GLY A 92 10.24 -3.52 12.75
N VAL A 93 9.80 -4.53 13.47
CA VAL A 93 8.62 -5.34 13.11
C VAL A 93 7.35 -4.59 13.52
N PRO A 94 6.36 -4.42 12.65
CA PRO A 94 5.08 -3.82 13.02
C PRO A 94 4.44 -4.52 14.21
N LYS A 95 3.97 -3.74 15.20
CA LYS A 95 3.29 -4.27 16.38
C LYS A 95 1.80 -4.53 16.14
N THR A 96 1.20 -3.77 15.25
CA THR A 96 -0.22 -3.86 14.91
C THR A 96 -0.36 -4.29 13.47
N PHE A 97 -1.17 -5.31 13.24
CA PHE A 97 -1.64 -5.71 11.94
C PHE A 97 -3.05 -6.30 12.06
N ASN A 98 -4.04 -5.56 11.59
CA ASN A 98 -5.44 -5.94 11.54
C ASN A 98 -5.82 -6.20 10.08
N PRO A 99 -5.65 -7.43 9.57
CA PRO A 99 -5.87 -7.71 8.16
C PRO A 99 -7.34 -7.52 7.77
N ILE A 100 -7.56 -6.86 6.65
CA ILE A 100 -8.89 -6.80 6.05
C ILE A 100 -9.22 -8.19 5.51
N MET A 101 -10.31 -8.77 5.99
CA MET A 101 -10.78 -10.09 5.57
C MET A 101 -11.69 -9.99 4.35
N VAL A 102 -11.54 -10.92 3.42
CA VAL A 102 -12.42 -11.05 2.25
C VAL A 102 -12.90 -12.49 2.11
N ASP A 103 -14.11 -12.66 1.62
CA ASP A 103 -14.69 -13.99 1.44
C ASP A 103 -14.01 -14.76 0.30
N CYS A 104 -13.82 -16.05 0.51
CA CYS A 104 -13.28 -16.94 -0.49
C CYS A 104 -14.41 -17.53 -1.35
N LYS A 105 -14.31 -17.44 -2.67
CA LYS A 105 -15.30 -18.01 -3.61
C LYS A 105 -15.58 -19.49 -3.39
N MET A 106 -14.59 -20.23 -2.88
CA MET A 106 -14.66 -21.67 -2.59
C MET A 106 -14.72 -21.97 -1.09
N GLY A 107 -14.91 -20.95 -0.25
CA GLY A 107 -14.90 -21.08 1.21
C GLY A 107 -15.95 -22.08 1.71
N GLY A 108 -15.56 -22.89 2.68
CA GLY A 108 -16.40 -23.94 3.25
C GLY A 108 -16.51 -25.21 2.42
N LYS A 109 -15.96 -25.26 1.20
CA LYS A 109 -15.94 -26.48 0.39
C LYS A 109 -14.85 -27.44 0.83
N ILE A 110 -15.11 -28.73 0.71
CA ILE A 110 -14.13 -29.79 0.94
C ILE A 110 -13.19 -29.85 -0.27
N TYR A 111 -11.90 -29.78 0.00
CA TYR A 111 -10.86 -29.90 -1.01
C TYR A 111 -9.99 -31.14 -0.75
N ASN A 112 -9.85 -31.97 -1.77
CA ASN A 112 -9.01 -33.16 -1.76
C ASN A 112 -7.72 -32.87 -2.53
N SER A 113 -6.61 -32.75 -1.85
CA SER A 113 -5.30 -32.58 -2.45
C SER A 113 -4.53 -33.88 -2.47
N THR A 114 -3.83 -34.14 -3.56
CA THR A 114 -2.89 -35.25 -3.69
C THR A 114 -1.49 -34.66 -3.78
N CYS A 115 -0.75 -34.67 -2.69
CA CYS A 115 0.63 -34.21 -2.65
C CYS A 115 1.60 -35.37 -2.91
N LYS A 116 2.63 -35.18 -3.76
CA LYS A 116 3.77 -36.07 -3.82
C LYS A 116 4.60 -35.86 -2.55
N ASN A 117 4.97 -36.95 -1.87
CA ASN A 117 5.92 -36.84 -0.76
C ASN A 117 7.29 -36.39 -1.31
N MET A 118 7.86 -35.33 -0.72
CA MET A 118 9.19 -34.82 -1.08
C MET A 118 10.35 -35.71 -0.57
N GLY A 119 10.06 -36.85 0.00
CA GLY A 119 11.04 -37.79 0.52
C GLY A 119 10.96 -39.15 -0.19
N GLY A 120 11.62 -39.27 -1.33
CA GLY A 120 12.18 -40.51 -1.89
C GLY A 120 11.33 -41.77 -2.10
N GLU A 121 10.14 -41.90 -1.59
CA GLU A 121 9.22 -43.01 -1.84
C GLU A 121 8.05 -42.55 -2.69
N ASN A 122 7.66 -43.39 -3.68
CA ASN A 122 6.59 -43.11 -4.65
C ASN A 122 5.17 -43.11 -4.03
N GLY A 123 5.03 -42.45 -2.86
CA GLY A 123 3.76 -42.32 -2.13
C GLY A 123 3.06 -41.00 -2.46
N ARG A 124 1.80 -41.09 -2.87
CA ARG A 124 0.88 -39.94 -2.95
C ARG A 124 0.04 -39.90 -1.70
N THR A 125 0.20 -38.88 -0.85
CA THR A 125 -0.68 -38.71 0.32
C THR A 125 -1.90 -37.88 -0.09
N LYS A 126 -3.10 -38.44 0.10
CA LYS A 126 -4.34 -37.69 -0.04
C LYS A 126 -4.58 -36.91 1.25
N LYS A 127 -4.75 -35.61 1.16
CA LYS A 127 -5.17 -34.75 2.28
C LYS A 127 -6.51 -34.13 1.94
N THR A 128 -7.46 -34.27 2.87
CA THR A 128 -8.77 -33.62 2.77
C THR A 128 -8.82 -32.49 3.79
N PHE A 129 -9.20 -31.32 3.38
CA PHE A 129 -9.37 -30.16 4.26
C PHE A 129 -10.54 -29.30 3.79
N VAL A 130 -11.13 -28.57 4.73
CA VAL A 130 -12.17 -27.58 4.43
C VAL A 130 -11.49 -26.27 4.13
N LEU A 131 -11.81 -25.66 2.99
CA LEU A 131 -11.26 -24.36 2.62
C LEU A 131 -11.78 -23.27 3.55
N ASN A 132 -10.90 -22.38 3.97
CA ASN A 132 -11.28 -21.24 4.80
C ASN A 132 -12.35 -20.39 4.09
N LYS A 133 -13.35 -19.95 4.84
CA LYS A 133 -14.41 -19.09 4.33
C LYS A 133 -13.89 -17.71 3.95
N GLN A 134 -12.90 -17.24 4.71
CA GLN A 134 -12.28 -15.93 4.53
C GLN A 134 -10.76 -16.04 4.42
N ARG A 135 -10.16 -15.07 3.78
CA ARG A 135 -8.71 -14.88 3.66
C ARG A 135 -8.36 -13.40 3.80
N TYR A 136 -7.10 -13.12 4.01
CA TYR A 136 -6.61 -11.74 3.96
C TYR A 136 -6.83 -11.15 2.56
N LYS A 137 -7.22 -9.86 2.51
CA LYS A 137 -7.23 -9.10 1.27
C LYS A 137 -5.84 -9.14 0.63
N ASN A 138 -5.77 -9.13 -0.69
CA ASN A 138 -4.49 -9.10 -1.41
C ASN A 138 -3.78 -7.76 -1.19
N ASN A 139 -2.50 -7.69 -1.50
CA ASN A 139 -1.72 -6.45 -1.52
C ASN A 139 -1.94 -5.59 -2.78
N ILE A 140 -2.88 -5.96 -3.65
CA ILE A 140 -3.38 -5.12 -4.74
C ILE A 140 -4.78 -4.68 -4.37
N TRP A 141 -4.97 -3.37 -4.15
CA TRP A 141 -6.24 -2.79 -3.74
C TRP A 141 -6.89 -2.04 -4.90
N GLU A 142 -8.05 -2.48 -5.31
CA GLU A 142 -8.85 -1.85 -6.35
C GLU A 142 -9.74 -0.76 -5.71
N ILE A 143 -9.33 0.50 -5.89
CA ILE A 143 -10.03 1.65 -5.30
C ILE A 143 -10.14 2.75 -6.38
N ALA A 144 -11.34 3.31 -6.52
CA ALA A 144 -11.58 4.40 -7.45
C ALA A 144 -10.83 5.68 -7.02
N ILE A 145 -10.39 6.47 -8.00
CA ILE A 145 -9.85 7.82 -7.74
C ILE A 145 -10.96 8.67 -7.09
N ALA A 146 -10.58 9.45 -6.07
CA ALA A 146 -11.51 10.36 -5.44
C ALA A 146 -12.07 11.38 -6.46
N GLN A 147 -13.37 11.61 -6.43
CA GLN A 147 -13.95 12.73 -7.16
C GLN A 147 -13.58 14.02 -6.44
N ASN A 148 -12.85 14.89 -7.12
CA ASN A 148 -12.43 16.15 -6.54
C ASN A 148 -13.62 17.11 -6.40
N LYS A 149 -14.21 17.18 -5.21
CA LYS A 149 -15.25 18.14 -4.83
C LYS A 149 -14.67 19.36 -4.12
N THR A 150 -13.36 19.43 -3.94
CA THR A 150 -12.64 20.49 -3.25
C THR A 150 -11.75 21.27 -4.20
N LYS A 151 -11.25 22.43 -3.78
CA LYS A 151 -10.24 23.19 -4.55
C LYS A 151 -8.83 22.59 -4.44
N HIS A 152 -8.65 21.50 -3.71
CA HIS A 152 -7.35 20.85 -3.54
C HIS A 152 -6.99 20.04 -4.79
N PRO A 153 -5.81 20.24 -5.39
CA PRO A 153 -5.46 19.66 -6.70
C PRO A 153 -5.25 18.14 -6.69
N ALA A 154 -4.97 17.55 -5.54
CA ALA A 154 -4.70 16.12 -5.41
C ALA A 154 -5.34 15.57 -4.13
N VAL A 155 -6.53 14.98 -4.27
CA VAL A 155 -7.25 14.31 -3.19
C VAL A 155 -7.16 12.81 -3.43
N PHE A 156 -6.74 12.04 -2.42
CA PHE A 156 -6.80 10.59 -2.49
C PHE A 156 -8.09 10.03 -1.85
N PRO A 157 -8.49 8.79 -2.20
CA PRO A 157 -9.75 8.23 -1.74
C PRO A 157 -9.80 8.05 -0.21
N GLU A 158 -10.94 8.36 0.40
CA GLU A 158 -11.18 8.13 1.83
C GLU A 158 -10.97 6.66 2.20
N GLN A 159 -11.47 5.74 1.37
CA GLN A 159 -11.28 4.31 1.57
C GLN A 159 -9.80 3.91 1.64
N LEU A 160 -8.93 4.55 0.85
CA LEU A 160 -7.50 4.24 0.89
C LEU A 160 -6.89 4.58 2.24
N ALA A 161 -7.22 5.77 2.77
CA ALA A 161 -6.78 6.19 4.10
C ALA A 161 -7.34 5.28 5.19
N GLN A 162 -8.66 5.05 5.17
CA GLN A 162 -9.35 4.24 6.15
C GLN A 162 -8.81 2.82 6.22
N ASP A 163 -8.66 2.15 5.07
CA ASP A 163 -8.17 0.78 5.01
C ASP A 163 -6.76 0.64 5.59
N HIS A 164 -5.88 1.63 5.35
CA HIS A 164 -4.54 1.64 5.94
C HIS A 164 -4.54 1.95 7.44
N ILE A 165 -5.35 2.91 7.89
CA ILE A 165 -5.48 3.23 9.31
C ILE A 165 -5.97 2.01 10.09
N LEU A 166 -7.05 1.38 9.64
CA LEU A 166 -7.60 0.17 10.27
C LEU A 166 -6.60 -0.99 10.28
N SER A 167 -5.80 -1.13 9.22
CA SER A 167 -4.83 -2.23 9.12
C SER A 167 -3.64 -2.07 10.06
N TRP A 168 -3.18 -0.84 10.31
CA TRP A 168 -1.89 -0.58 10.94
C TRP A 168 -1.98 0.18 12.27
N SER A 169 -3.18 0.46 12.76
CA SER A 169 -3.39 1.10 14.06
C SER A 169 -4.57 0.47 14.81
N ASN A 170 -4.62 0.71 16.12
CA ASN A 170 -5.74 0.38 16.99
C ASN A 170 -6.41 1.67 17.47
N GLU A 171 -7.60 1.54 18.04
CA GLU A 171 -8.26 2.65 18.71
C GLU A 171 -7.33 3.28 19.78
N GLY A 172 -7.24 4.61 19.78
CA GLY A 172 -6.36 5.38 20.65
C GLY A 172 -4.92 5.53 20.16
N ASP A 173 -4.53 4.88 19.06
CA ASP A 173 -3.21 5.11 18.45
C ASP A 173 -3.15 6.48 17.76
N ILE A 174 -1.94 7.05 17.67
CA ILE A 174 -1.72 8.34 17.00
C ILE A 174 -1.50 8.11 15.50
N VAL A 175 -2.32 8.74 14.70
CA VAL A 175 -2.20 8.80 13.24
C VAL A 175 -1.66 10.18 12.84
N LEU A 176 -0.54 10.21 12.12
CA LEU A 176 0.08 11.43 11.61
C LEU A 176 0.07 11.45 10.08
N ASP A 177 -0.33 12.58 9.52
CA ASP A 177 -0.17 12.87 8.09
C ASP A 177 0.64 14.18 7.93
N PRO A 178 1.92 14.11 7.56
CA PRO A 178 2.76 15.30 7.39
C PRO A 178 2.41 16.13 6.16
N MET A 179 1.55 15.59 5.28
CA MET A 179 1.12 16.23 4.03
C MET A 179 -0.40 16.23 3.91
N ALA A 180 -1.09 16.55 5.00
CA ALA A 180 -2.52 16.36 5.20
C ALA A 180 -3.44 16.93 4.08
N GLY A 181 -2.98 17.93 3.32
CA GLY A 181 -3.73 18.49 2.19
C GLY A 181 -5.16 18.89 2.55
N SER A 182 -6.14 18.17 2.01
CA SER A 182 -7.57 18.38 2.34
C SER A 182 -8.00 17.76 3.67
N GLY A 183 -7.10 17.08 4.38
CA GLY A 183 -7.40 16.44 5.67
C GLY A 183 -8.07 15.08 5.57
N THR A 184 -7.96 14.38 4.44
CA THR A 184 -8.59 13.06 4.26
C THR A 184 -8.17 12.06 5.33
N THR A 185 -6.86 11.95 5.60
CA THR A 185 -6.34 11.07 6.65
C THR A 185 -6.89 11.42 8.03
N LEU A 186 -6.91 12.72 8.36
CA LEU A 186 -7.43 13.20 9.65
C LEU A 186 -8.91 12.87 9.81
N LYS A 187 -9.70 13.08 8.74
CA LYS A 187 -11.13 12.72 8.72
C LYS A 187 -11.36 11.22 8.97
N MET A 188 -10.51 10.36 8.44
CA MET A 188 -10.67 8.90 8.57
C MET A 188 -10.10 8.34 9.87
N ALA A 189 -9.33 9.13 10.61
CA ALA A 189 -8.73 8.74 11.89
C ALA A 189 -9.62 9.08 13.11
N ILE A 190 -10.74 9.78 12.90
CA ILE A 190 -11.72 10.15 13.94
C ILE A 190 -12.82 9.08 13.98
#